data_fff7a662f8ee293ccab59c833adec858
#
_entry.id   fff7a662f8ee293ccab59c833adec858
#
_cell.length_a   1.000
_cell.length_b   1.000
_cell.length_c   1.000
_cell.angle_alpha   90.00
_cell.angle_beta   90.00
_cell.angle_gamma   90.00
#
_symmetry.space_group_name_H-M   'P 1'
#
loop_
_entity.id
_entity.type
_entity.pdbx_description
1 polymer ?
#
loop_
_entity_poly.entity_id
_entity_poly.type
_entity_poly.pdbx_seq_one_letter_code
_entity_poly.pdbx_strand_id
1 'polypeptide(L)'
;MKLKMSARWVAQSAAVLICVFALKQYYSTASADQLKWILTPTTACVELFSGESFRFESHAGYISADHRFLIASSCAGVNFLITAFLMLSARRLLFEPPTSATWSFIPVSLFAAYVVTLIANTTRILIALKLQGISAIDSLDSNQLHRLEGIFIYFLFLTLLFLVSERNSSDGLYSVLRRCFLPLLVYYSTMLGIPLLNGSYRAGRNFWEYATVVFLVPVLVLCGLCGCLSAYAQLTPQFRLPAKSQRTAKLAREETNKFVTT
;
A
#
# COMPACT_ATOMS: atom_id res chain seq x y z
N MET A 1 -0.34 9.57 26.20
CA MET A 1 -1.71 9.13 25.80
C MET A 1 -1.89 7.69 26.28
N LYS A 2 -2.61 7.43 27.38
CA LYS A 2 -2.89 6.06 27.87
C LYS A 2 -3.98 5.48 26.95
N LEU A 3 -3.61 4.60 26.04
CA LEU A 3 -4.56 3.78 25.28
C LEU A 3 -5.32 2.91 26.29
N LYS A 4 -6.54 3.31 26.68
CA LYS A 4 -7.49 2.39 27.33
C LYS A 4 -7.90 1.37 26.26
N MET A 5 -7.17 0.26 26.18
CA MET A 5 -7.50 -0.86 25.30
C MET A 5 -8.86 -1.43 25.76
N SER A 6 -9.91 -1.18 25.00
CA SER A 6 -11.19 -1.82 25.24
C SER A 6 -11.13 -3.27 24.78
N ALA A 7 -11.88 -4.18 25.46
CA ALA A 7 -11.97 -5.58 25.03
C ALA A 7 -12.40 -5.70 23.56
N ARG A 8 -13.25 -4.78 23.10
CA ARG A 8 -13.69 -4.70 21.70
C ARG A 8 -12.53 -4.39 20.75
N TRP A 9 -11.66 -3.44 21.09
CA TRP A 9 -10.47 -3.11 20.30
C TRP A 9 -9.53 -4.31 20.16
N VAL A 10 -9.30 -5.03 21.27
CA VAL A 10 -8.48 -6.25 21.25
C VAL A 10 -9.10 -7.33 20.37
N ALA A 11 -10.42 -7.56 20.49
CA ALA A 11 -11.13 -8.54 19.67
C ALA A 11 -11.09 -8.19 18.16
N GLN A 12 -11.25 -6.92 17.81
CA GLN A 12 -11.17 -6.46 16.42
C GLN A 12 -9.75 -6.61 15.86
N SER A 13 -8.73 -6.26 16.64
CA SER A 13 -7.32 -6.45 16.24
C SER A 13 -7.00 -7.93 16.03
N ALA A 14 -7.45 -8.79 16.94
CA ALA A 14 -7.29 -10.23 16.80
C ALA A 14 -7.99 -10.78 15.55
N ALA A 15 -9.21 -10.34 15.25
CA ALA A 15 -9.94 -10.74 14.05
C ALA A 15 -9.20 -10.32 12.77
N VAL A 16 -8.65 -9.10 12.71
CA VAL A 16 -7.84 -8.65 11.57
C VAL A 16 -6.61 -9.53 11.40
N LEU A 17 -5.89 -9.83 12.48
CA LEU A 17 -4.69 -10.69 12.42
C LEU A 17 -5.03 -12.13 12.00
N ILE A 18 -6.15 -12.68 12.46
CA ILE A 18 -6.64 -14.00 12.03
C ILE A 18 -6.95 -13.99 10.54
N CYS A 19 -7.64 -12.95 10.03
CA CYS A 19 -7.91 -12.82 8.59
C CYS A 19 -6.60 -12.74 7.77
N VAL A 20 -5.64 -11.94 8.22
CA VAL A 20 -4.32 -11.82 7.56
C VAL A 20 -3.59 -13.16 7.54
N PHE A 21 -3.57 -13.86 8.67
CA PHE A 21 -2.94 -15.17 8.77
C PHE A 21 -3.61 -16.21 7.86
N ALA A 22 -4.95 -16.27 7.87
CA ALA A 22 -5.73 -17.19 7.03
C ALA A 22 -5.48 -16.93 5.54
N LEU A 23 -5.51 -15.66 5.09
CA LEU A 23 -5.21 -15.28 3.71
C LEU A 23 -3.77 -15.66 3.33
N LYS A 24 -2.80 -15.43 4.23
CA LYS A 24 -1.41 -15.77 3.96
C LYS A 24 -1.20 -17.27 3.87
N GLN A 25 -1.79 -18.03 4.78
CA GLN A 25 -1.71 -19.50 4.78
C GLN A 25 -2.35 -20.08 3.52
N TYR A 26 -3.55 -19.61 3.16
CA TYR A 26 -4.21 -20.02 1.92
C TYR A 26 -3.33 -19.74 0.70
N TYR A 27 -2.80 -18.51 0.58
CA TYR A 27 -1.99 -18.12 -0.56
C TYR A 27 -0.68 -18.90 -0.67
N SER A 28 -0.06 -19.28 0.46
CA SER A 28 1.23 -19.97 0.46
C SER A 28 1.18 -21.36 -0.20
N THR A 29 -0.01 -21.96 -0.27
CA THR A 29 -0.23 -23.30 -0.82
C THR A 29 -1.13 -23.30 -2.07
N ALA A 30 -1.73 -22.15 -2.42
CA ALA A 30 -2.71 -22.04 -3.49
C ALA A 30 -2.07 -22.17 -4.89
N SER A 31 -2.65 -23.02 -5.72
CA SER A 31 -2.36 -23.12 -7.16
C SER A 31 -3.01 -22.00 -7.95
N ALA A 32 -2.65 -21.85 -9.23
CA ALA A 32 -3.28 -20.90 -10.14
C ALA A 32 -4.81 -21.15 -10.27
N ASP A 33 -5.24 -22.40 -10.23
CA ASP A 33 -6.65 -22.77 -10.25
C ASP A 33 -7.43 -22.23 -9.05
N GLN A 34 -6.86 -22.30 -7.87
CA GLN A 34 -7.45 -21.79 -6.63
C GLN A 34 -7.45 -20.27 -6.56
N LEU A 35 -6.54 -19.60 -7.28
CA LEU A 35 -6.42 -18.15 -7.33
C LEU A 35 -7.21 -17.50 -8.48
N LYS A 36 -8.04 -18.24 -9.21
CA LYS A 36 -8.89 -17.69 -10.28
C LYS A 36 -9.74 -16.51 -9.85
N TRP A 37 -10.19 -16.47 -8.59
CA TRP A 37 -11.00 -15.37 -8.05
C TRP A 37 -10.31 -14.00 -8.11
N ILE A 38 -8.98 -13.96 -8.20
CA ILE A 38 -8.20 -12.73 -8.35
C ILE A 38 -7.46 -12.66 -9.69
N LEU A 39 -6.98 -13.80 -10.20
CA LEU A 39 -6.28 -13.86 -11.50
C LEU A 39 -7.21 -13.55 -12.68
N THR A 40 -8.42 -14.12 -12.69
CA THR A 40 -9.38 -13.90 -13.80
C THR A 40 -9.77 -12.43 -13.96
N PRO A 41 -10.23 -11.71 -12.93
CA PRO A 41 -10.57 -10.29 -13.10
C PRO A 41 -9.33 -9.43 -13.40
N THR A 42 -8.15 -9.76 -12.86
CA THR A 42 -6.90 -9.09 -13.21
C THR A 42 -6.57 -9.26 -14.69
N THR A 43 -6.63 -10.50 -15.20
CA THR A 43 -6.35 -10.80 -16.62
C THR A 43 -7.37 -10.12 -17.53
N ALA A 44 -8.66 -10.15 -17.20
CA ALA A 44 -9.67 -9.44 -17.98
C ALA A 44 -9.41 -7.93 -18.08
N CYS A 45 -8.96 -7.31 -17.00
CA CYS A 45 -8.52 -5.91 -17.03
C CYS A 45 -7.26 -5.73 -17.89
N VAL A 46 -6.30 -6.65 -17.81
CA VAL A 46 -5.09 -6.58 -18.64
C VAL A 46 -5.45 -6.69 -20.13
N GLU A 47 -6.30 -7.66 -20.51
CA GLU A 47 -6.80 -7.83 -21.88
C GLU A 47 -7.48 -6.56 -22.41
N LEU A 48 -8.34 -5.95 -21.56
CA LEU A 48 -9.08 -4.74 -21.93
C LEU A 48 -8.14 -3.56 -22.26
N PHE A 49 -7.05 -3.40 -21.52
CA PHE A 49 -6.16 -2.25 -21.67
C PHE A 49 -4.95 -2.51 -22.57
N SER A 50 -4.52 -3.75 -22.74
CA SER A 50 -3.40 -4.12 -23.61
C SER A 50 -3.82 -4.48 -25.02
N GLY A 51 -5.05 -5.00 -25.18
CA GLY A 51 -5.50 -5.64 -26.42
C GLY A 51 -4.93 -7.05 -26.63
N GLU A 52 -4.09 -7.53 -25.73
CA GLU A 52 -3.54 -8.89 -25.74
C GLU A 52 -4.61 -9.88 -25.25
N SER A 53 -4.63 -11.10 -25.79
CA SER A 53 -5.53 -12.15 -25.31
C SER A 53 -4.76 -13.22 -24.54
N PHE A 54 -5.39 -13.72 -23.46
CA PHE A 54 -4.79 -14.72 -22.58
C PHE A 54 -5.68 -15.95 -22.49
N ARG A 55 -5.04 -17.13 -22.48
CA ARG A 55 -5.73 -18.41 -22.28
C ARG A 55 -5.33 -18.99 -20.94
N PHE A 56 -6.33 -19.46 -20.19
CA PHE A 56 -6.06 -20.15 -18.93
C PHE A 56 -5.53 -21.55 -19.16
N GLU A 57 -4.41 -21.88 -18.54
CA GLU A 57 -3.87 -23.24 -18.45
C GLU A 57 -3.83 -23.69 -17.00
N SER A 58 -4.38 -24.88 -16.73
CA SER A 58 -4.43 -25.45 -15.39
C SER A 58 -3.02 -25.56 -14.81
N HIS A 59 -2.88 -25.22 -13.52
CA HIS A 59 -1.63 -25.18 -12.77
C HIS A 59 -0.64 -24.09 -13.17
N ALA A 60 -0.61 -23.60 -14.42
CA ALA A 60 0.30 -22.56 -14.89
C ALA A 60 -0.25 -21.15 -14.63
N GLY A 61 -1.48 -20.87 -15.06
CA GLY A 61 -2.11 -19.55 -14.98
C GLY A 61 -2.64 -19.10 -16.34
N TYR A 62 -2.53 -17.79 -16.64
CA TYR A 62 -2.97 -17.19 -17.89
C TYR A 62 -1.78 -16.94 -18.81
N ILE A 63 -1.75 -17.58 -19.98
CA ILE A 63 -0.67 -17.48 -20.97
C ILE A 63 -1.15 -16.62 -22.13
N SER A 64 -0.34 -15.67 -22.58
CA SER A 64 -0.60 -14.85 -23.76
C SER A 64 -0.66 -15.72 -25.03
N ALA A 65 -1.41 -15.27 -26.05
CA ALA A 65 -1.59 -16.02 -27.28
C ALA A 65 -0.28 -16.31 -28.03
N ASP A 66 0.72 -15.45 -27.88
CA ASP A 66 2.07 -15.60 -28.43
C ASP A 66 3.03 -16.39 -27.52
N HIS A 67 2.57 -16.89 -26.38
CA HIS A 67 3.33 -17.63 -25.36
C HIS A 67 4.53 -16.87 -24.77
N ARG A 68 4.56 -15.53 -24.87
CA ARG A 68 5.67 -14.71 -24.36
C ARG A 68 5.47 -14.23 -22.93
N PHE A 69 4.21 -14.20 -22.46
CA PHE A 69 3.88 -13.70 -21.13
C PHE A 69 3.00 -14.68 -20.35
N LEU A 70 3.35 -14.89 -19.09
CA LEU A 70 2.60 -15.77 -18.18
C LEU A 70 2.17 -14.98 -16.94
N ILE A 71 0.87 -14.87 -16.71
CA ILE A 71 0.28 -14.38 -15.46
C ILE A 71 0.10 -15.58 -14.51
N ALA A 72 1.16 -15.91 -13.78
CA ALA A 72 1.21 -17.05 -12.87
C ALA A 72 0.57 -16.72 -11.51
N SER A 73 0.49 -17.71 -10.61
CA SER A 73 0.03 -17.54 -9.22
C SER A 73 0.83 -16.47 -8.45
N SER A 74 2.14 -16.33 -8.74
CA SER A 74 2.99 -15.27 -8.18
C SER A 74 2.55 -13.86 -8.60
N CYS A 75 1.83 -13.74 -9.71
CA CYS A 75 1.29 -12.49 -10.22
C CYS A 75 -0.10 -12.16 -9.66
N ALA A 76 -0.64 -12.95 -8.73
CA ALA A 76 -1.97 -12.72 -8.15
C ALA A 76 -2.07 -11.46 -7.27
N GLY A 77 -0.95 -10.92 -6.80
CA GLY A 77 -0.93 -9.71 -5.95
C GLY A 77 -1.47 -9.90 -4.53
N VAL A 78 -1.68 -11.15 -4.07
CA VAL A 78 -2.29 -11.43 -2.74
C VAL A 78 -1.46 -10.87 -1.59
N ASN A 79 -0.14 -10.81 -1.70
CA ASN A 79 0.70 -10.16 -0.70
C ASN A 79 0.38 -8.67 -0.58
N PHE A 80 0.09 -8.00 -1.68
CA PHE A 80 -0.34 -6.61 -1.69
C PHE A 80 -1.75 -6.45 -1.10
N LEU A 81 -2.69 -7.36 -1.42
CA LEU A 81 -4.02 -7.39 -0.82
C LEU A 81 -3.94 -7.48 0.71
N ILE A 82 -3.11 -8.37 1.24
CA ILE A 82 -2.89 -8.53 2.69
C ILE A 82 -2.33 -7.23 3.28
N THR A 83 -1.35 -6.61 2.63
CA THR A 83 -0.72 -5.37 3.07
C THR A 83 -1.70 -4.20 3.06
N ALA A 84 -2.50 -4.05 2.00
CA ALA A 84 -3.52 -3.01 1.88
C ALA A 84 -4.65 -3.20 2.92
N PHE A 85 -5.12 -4.43 3.11
CA PHE A 85 -6.10 -4.75 4.15
C PHE A 85 -5.58 -4.44 5.56
N LEU A 86 -4.34 -4.82 5.85
CA LEU A 86 -3.71 -4.54 7.15
C LEU A 86 -3.56 -3.03 7.37
N MET A 87 -3.15 -2.28 6.35
CA MET A 87 -2.99 -0.83 6.41
C MET A 87 -4.34 -0.13 6.67
N LEU A 88 -5.40 -0.47 5.93
CA LEU A 88 -6.74 0.11 6.14
C LEU A 88 -7.29 -0.22 7.52
N SER A 89 -7.10 -1.46 7.98
CA SER A 89 -7.54 -1.90 9.30
C SER A 89 -6.74 -1.23 10.42
N ALA A 90 -5.42 -1.13 10.30
CA ALA A 90 -4.57 -0.45 11.26
C ALA A 90 -4.90 1.05 11.34
N ARG A 91 -5.11 1.70 10.20
CA ARG A 91 -5.58 3.09 10.16
C ARG A 91 -6.85 3.27 10.99
N ARG A 92 -7.85 2.41 10.76
CA ARG A 92 -9.14 2.46 11.46
C ARG A 92 -8.97 2.27 12.96
N LEU A 93 -8.21 1.26 13.36
CA LEU A 93 -8.00 0.91 14.76
C LEU A 93 -7.15 1.93 15.53
N LEU A 94 -6.20 2.62 14.88
CA LEU A 94 -5.26 3.52 15.53
C LEU A 94 -5.71 4.98 15.54
N PHE A 95 -6.43 5.43 14.50
CA PHE A 95 -6.74 6.86 14.33
C PHE A 95 -8.20 7.21 14.54
N GLU A 96 -9.11 6.22 14.57
CA GLU A 96 -10.51 6.49 14.82
C GLU A 96 -10.91 6.15 16.27
N PRO A 97 -11.89 6.88 16.83
CA PRO A 97 -12.32 6.63 18.20
C PRO A 97 -12.91 5.21 18.34
N PRO A 98 -12.64 4.50 19.46
CA PRO A 98 -13.08 3.12 19.67
C PRO A 98 -14.60 2.93 19.59
N THR A 99 -15.37 4.00 19.83
CA THR A 99 -16.84 4.01 19.78
C THR A 99 -17.41 3.96 18.37
N SER A 100 -16.65 4.44 17.36
CA SER A 100 -17.08 4.48 15.96
C SER A 100 -16.78 3.20 15.18
N ALA A 101 -15.92 2.34 15.71
CA ALA A 101 -15.49 1.12 15.03
C ALA A 101 -16.58 0.03 15.11
N THR A 102 -17.40 -0.03 14.08
CA THR A 102 -18.36 -1.15 13.87
C THR A 102 -17.59 -2.35 13.28
N TRP A 103 -18.06 -3.58 13.48
CA TRP A 103 -17.46 -4.78 12.90
C TRP A 103 -17.44 -4.78 11.36
N SER A 104 -18.34 -4.00 10.75
CA SER A 104 -18.45 -3.85 9.29
C SER A 104 -17.18 -3.28 8.63
N PHE A 105 -16.28 -2.63 9.39
CA PHE A 105 -15.05 -2.11 8.80
C PHE A 105 -14.14 -3.21 8.24
N ILE A 106 -14.18 -4.42 8.82
CA ILE A 106 -13.33 -5.55 8.38
C ILE A 106 -13.67 -5.96 6.94
N PRO A 107 -14.93 -6.35 6.61
CA PRO A 107 -15.28 -6.70 5.23
C PRO A 107 -15.16 -5.51 4.27
N VAL A 108 -15.46 -4.28 4.70
CA VAL A 108 -15.30 -3.07 3.88
C VAL A 108 -13.83 -2.83 3.54
N SER A 109 -12.93 -2.93 4.52
CA SER A 109 -11.48 -2.79 4.29
C SER A 109 -10.94 -3.91 3.41
N LEU A 110 -11.44 -5.14 3.56
CA LEU A 110 -11.03 -6.26 2.72
C LEU A 110 -11.49 -6.08 1.27
N PHE A 111 -12.72 -5.63 1.06
CA PHE A 111 -13.25 -5.33 -0.27
C PHE A 111 -12.49 -4.18 -0.94
N ALA A 112 -12.24 -3.09 -0.21
CA ALA A 112 -11.44 -1.97 -0.71
C ALA A 112 -10.01 -2.39 -1.07
N ALA A 113 -9.37 -3.21 -0.22
CA ALA A 113 -8.06 -3.77 -0.49
C ALA A 113 -8.07 -4.66 -1.74
N TYR A 114 -9.12 -5.46 -1.94
CA TYR A 114 -9.30 -6.29 -3.13
C TYR A 114 -9.37 -5.45 -4.41
N VAL A 115 -10.23 -4.43 -4.43
CA VAL A 115 -10.39 -3.54 -5.60
C VAL A 115 -9.08 -2.84 -5.94
N VAL A 116 -8.39 -2.28 -4.94
CA VAL A 116 -7.10 -1.60 -5.16
C VAL A 116 -6.03 -2.60 -5.62
N THR A 117 -6.08 -3.83 -5.13
CA THR A 117 -5.16 -4.89 -5.59
C THR A 117 -5.36 -5.20 -7.07
N LEU A 118 -6.60 -5.31 -7.54
CA LEU A 118 -6.88 -5.52 -8.96
C LEU A 118 -6.28 -4.38 -9.81
N ILE A 119 -6.51 -3.13 -9.40
CA ILE A 119 -6.00 -1.96 -10.13
C ILE A 119 -4.46 -1.93 -10.12
N ALA A 120 -3.85 -2.07 -8.96
CA ALA A 120 -2.39 -2.03 -8.81
C ALA A 120 -1.71 -3.16 -9.59
N ASN A 121 -2.27 -4.36 -9.51
CA ASN A 121 -1.71 -5.54 -10.17
C ASN A 121 -1.89 -5.49 -11.70
N THR A 122 -3.05 -5.03 -12.18
CA THR A 122 -3.27 -4.75 -13.62
C THR A 122 -2.26 -3.73 -14.11
N THR A 123 -2.08 -2.62 -13.41
CA THR A 123 -1.09 -1.57 -13.77
C THR A 123 0.32 -2.15 -13.87
N ARG A 124 0.72 -2.96 -12.88
CA ARG A 124 2.02 -3.63 -12.86
C ARG A 124 2.20 -4.53 -14.08
N ILE A 125 1.22 -5.39 -14.40
CA ILE A 125 1.30 -6.30 -15.54
C ILE A 125 1.34 -5.54 -16.87
N LEU A 126 0.56 -4.46 -17.02
CA LEU A 126 0.59 -3.62 -18.22
C LEU A 126 1.95 -2.94 -18.44
N ILE A 127 2.59 -2.51 -17.36
CA ILE A 127 3.95 -1.94 -17.42
C ILE A 127 4.95 -3.02 -17.82
N ALA A 128 4.88 -4.20 -17.20
CA ALA A 128 5.75 -5.32 -17.53
C ALA A 128 5.62 -5.73 -19.01
N LEU A 129 4.41 -5.81 -19.55
CA LEU A 129 4.16 -6.09 -20.97
C LEU A 129 4.81 -5.04 -21.90
N LYS A 130 4.69 -3.76 -21.55
CA LYS A 130 5.31 -2.69 -22.34
C LYS A 130 6.83 -2.67 -22.27
N LEU A 131 7.41 -3.05 -21.12
CA LEU A 131 8.85 -3.07 -20.93
C LEU A 131 9.54 -4.23 -21.68
N GLN A 132 8.85 -5.35 -21.91
CA GLN A 132 9.39 -6.47 -22.68
C GLN A 132 9.76 -6.14 -24.14
N GLY A 133 9.29 -5.04 -24.70
CA GLY A 133 9.59 -4.61 -26.06
C GLY A 133 10.77 -3.61 -26.18
N ILE A 134 11.41 -3.25 -25.06
CA ILE A 134 12.44 -2.19 -25.04
C ILE A 134 13.82 -2.81 -24.90
N SER A 135 14.58 -2.88 -26.00
CA SER A 135 15.93 -3.45 -26.08
C SER A 135 16.95 -2.84 -25.12
N ALA A 136 16.75 -1.59 -24.68
CA ALA A 136 17.63 -0.94 -23.70
C ALA A 136 17.54 -1.58 -22.30
N ILE A 137 16.50 -2.37 -22.03
CA ILE A 137 16.23 -3.00 -20.73
C ILE A 137 16.63 -4.48 -20.73
N ASP A 138 16.87 -5.06 -21.90
CA ASP A 138 17.32 -6.46 -22.05
C ASP A 138 18.68 -6.75 -21.38
N SER A 139 19.46 -5.70 -21.08
CA SER A 139 20.72 -5.81 -20.32
C SER A 139 20.54 -5.95 -18.82
N LEU A 140 19.34 -5.64 -18.28
CA LEU A 140 19.01 -5.82 -16.86
C LEU A 140 18.43 -7.22 -16.65
N ASP A 141 18.81 -7.86 -15.54
CA ASP A 141 18.19 -9.12 -15.14
C ASP A 141 16.67 -8.93 -15.02
N SER A 142 15.92 -9.63 -15.90
CA SER A 142 14.45 -9.57 -15.97
C SER A 142 13.79 -9.78 -14.61
N ASN A 143 14.37 -10.62 -13.75
CA ASN A 143 13.87 -10.86 -12.39
C ASN A 143 14.03 -9.63 -11.48
N GLN A 144 15.13 -8.90 -11.61
CA GLN A 144 15.38 -7.67 -10.82
C GLN A 144 14.46 -6.56 -11.24
N LEU A 145 14.26 -6.36 -12.53
CA LEU A 145 13.34 -5.36 -13.07
C LEU A 145 11.90 -5.62 -12.60
N HIS A 146 11.44 -6.85 -12.72
CA HIS A 146 10.11 -7.26 -12.29
C HIS A 146 9.88 -7.07 -10.76
N ARG A 147 10.92 -7.26 -9.95
CA ARG A 147 10.87 -6.97 -8.50
C ARG A 147 10.80 -5.48 -8.21
N LEU A 148 11.65 -4.66 -8.86
CA LEU A 148 11.67 -3.20 -8.71
C LEU A 148 10.32 -2.59 -9.05
N GLU A 149 9.76 -2.98 -10.18
CA GLU A 149 8.44 -2.57 -10.65
C GLU A 149 7.36 -2.91 -9.62
N GLY A 150 7.35 -4.15 -9.13
CA GLY A 150 6.38 -4.59 -8.12
C GLY A 150 6.47 -3.78 -6.82
N ILE A 151 7.69 -3.52 -6.32
CA ILE A 151 7.93 -2.73 -5.11
C ILE A 151 7.42 -1.30 -5.30
N PHE A 152 7.78 -0.66 -6.43
CA PHE A 152 7.39 0.71 -6.73
C PHE A 152 5.87 0.86 -6.86
N ILE A 153 5.23 0.05 -7.70
CA ILE A 153 3.79 0.13 -7.98
C ILE A 153 2.99 -0.16 -6.71
N TYR A 154 3.30 -1.24 -6.00
CA TYR A 154 2.55 -1.60 -4.80
C TYR A 154 2.69 -0.56 -3.69
N PHE A 155 3.88 -0.03 -3.46
CA PHE A 155 4.05 1.00 -2.45
C PHE A 155 3.37 2.32 -2.84
N LEU A 156 3.43 2.71 -4.13
CA LEU A 156 2.72 3.87 -4.64
C LEU A 156 1.20 3.74 -4.41
N PHE A 157 0.60 2.61 -4.81
CA PHE A 157 -0.83 2.38 -4.62
C PHE A 157 -1.22 2.28 -3.14
N LEU A 158 -0.39 1.70 -2.30
CA LEU A 158 -0.61 1.67 -0.86
C LEU A 158 -0.66 3.09 -0.26
N THR A 159 0.27 3.94 -0.68
CA THR A 159 0.33 5.34 -0.23
C THR A 159 -0.85 6.14 -0.76
N LEU A 160 -1.23 5.97 -2.03
CA LEU A 160 -2.40 6.63 -2.61
C LEU A 160 -3.69 6.19 -1.90
N LEU A 161 -3.86 4.90 -1.63
CA LEU A 161 -4.99 4.37 -0.87
C LEU A 161 -5.07 5.00 0.52
N PHE A 162 -3.94 5.15 1.19
CA PHE A 162 -3.86 5.83 2.48
C PHE A 162 -4.29 7.30 2.36
N LEU A 163 -3.73 8.05 1.41
CA LEU A 163 -4.05 9.46 1.20
C LEU A 163 -5.53 9.69 0.87
N VAL A 164 -6.11 8.84 0.02
CA VAL A 164 -7.55 8.88 -0.29
C VAL A 164 -8.39 8.60 0.96
N SER A 165 -7.97 7.65 1.78
CA SER A 165 -8.67 7.32 3.03
C SER A 165 -8.59 8.43 4.08
N GLU A 166 -7.58 9.31 4.03
CA GLU A 166 -7.40 10.48 4.91
C GLU A 166 -8.05 11.76 4.39
N ARG A 167 -8.58 11.78 3.16
CA ARG A 167 -9.10 12.99 2.50
C ARG A 167 -10.18 13.73 3.30
N ASN A 168 -10.91 13.04 4.16
CA ASN A 168 -11.96 13.63 5.00
C ASN A 168 -11.42 14.19 6.33
N SER A 169 -10.12 14.13 6.57
CA SER A 169 -9.49 14.68 7.76
C SER A 169 -9.28 16.19 7.56
N SER A 170 -9.80 17.01 8.45
CA SER A 170 -9.59 18.48 8.45
C SER A 170 -8.17 18.89 8.85
N ASP A 171 -7.29 17.93 8.96
CA ASP A 171 -5.92 18.12 9.42
C ASP A 171 -5.05 18.75 8.32
N GLY A 172 -4.14 19.64 8.72
CA GLY A 172 -3.20 20.27 7.80
C GLY A 172 -2.22 19.27 7.18
N LEU A 173 -1.61 19.67 6.05
CA LEU A 173 -0.66 18.86 5.27
C LEU A 173 0.42 18.17 6.14
N TYR A 174 0.94 18.84 7.13
CA TYR A 174 1.97 18.29 8.03
C TYR A 174 1.48 17.07 8.82
N SER A 175 0.24 17.08 9.29
CA SER A 175 -0.33 15.94 10.02
C SER A 175 -0.57 14.74 9.11
N VAL A 176 -0.98 14.97 7.86
CA VAL A 176 -1.12 13.93 6.83
C VAL A 176 0.23 13.31 6.51
N LEU A 177 1.27 14.12 6.26
CA LEU A 177 2.62 13.63 6.00
C LEU A 177 3.18 12.80 7.15
N ARG A 178 2.98 13.24 8.41
CA ARG A 178 3.38 12.45 9.58
C ARG A 178 2.67 11.11 9.66
N ARG A 179 1.41 11.05 9.22
CA ARG A 179 0.64 9.79 9.18
C ARG A 179 1.03 8.89 8.03
N CYS A 180 1.64 9.41 6.94
CA CYS A 180 2.20 8.61 5.85
C CYS A 180 3.30 7.63 6.31
N PHE A 181 3.77 7.76 7.55
CA PHE A 181 4.62 6.74 8.17
C PHE A 181 3.91 5.39 8.36
N LEU A 182 2.56 5.39 8.49
CA LEU A 182 1.80 4.15 8.65
C LEU A 182 1.89 3.22 7.42
N PRO A 183 1.65 3.66 6.17
CA PRO A 183 1.87 2.81 5.00
C PRO A 183 3.29 2.24 4.94
N LEU A 184 4.29 3.06 5.26
CA LEU A 184 5.69 2.63 5.29
C LEU A 184 5.93 1.53 6.33
N LEU A 185 5.43 1.74 7.56
CA LEU A 185 5.55 0.78 8.65
C LEU A 185 4.88 -0.57 8.29
N VAL A 186 3.65 -0.52 7.78
CA VAL A 186 2.90 -1.72 7.39
C VAL A 186 3.61 -2.44 6.24
N TYR A 187 4.08 -1.69 5.25
CA TYR A 187 4.80 -2.25 4.11
C TYR A 187 6.08 -2.97 4.55
N TYR A 188 6.90 -2.33 5.38
CA TYR A 188 8.12 -2.98 5.88
C TYR A 188 7.84 -4.16 6.79
N SER A 189 6.81 -4.08 7.61
CA SER A 189 6.41 -5.21 8.46
C SER A 189 6.02 -6.43 7.64
N THR A 190 5.34 -6.24 6.52
CA THR A 190 4.90 -7.34 5.64
C THR A 190 6.00 -7.83 4.70
N MET A 191 6.77 -6.93 4.10
CA MET A 191 7.76 -7.28 3.05
C MET A 191 9.13 -7.67 3.62
N LEU A 192 9.51 -7.13 4.77
CA LEU A 192 10.79 -7.47 5.44
C LEU A 192 10.56 -8.23 6.74
N GLY A 193 9.60 -7.80 7.57
CA GLY A 193 9.38 -8.37 8.90
C GLY A 193 9.01 -9.85 8.84
N ILE A 194 8.05 -10.24 8.00
CA ILE A 194 7.63 -11.64 7.84
C ILE A 194 8.79 -12.52 7.31
N PRO A 195 9.50 -12.17 6.23
CA PRO A 195 10.67 -12.93 5.78
C PRO A 195 11.78 -13.04 6.82
N LEU A 196 12.04 -11.99 7.60
CA LEU A 196 13.01 -12.03 8.68
C LEU A 196 12.60 -13.03 9.77
N LEU A 197 11.35 -13.03 10.20
CA LEU A 197 10.82 -13.98 11.19
C LEU A 197 10.86 -15.43 10.69
N ASN A 198 10.64 -15.64 9.38
CA ASN A 198 10.71 -16.96 8.76
C ASN A 198 12.15 -17.44 8.48
N GLY A 199 13.17 -16.66 8.86
CA GLY A 199 14.57 -17.01 8.66
C GLY A 199 15.08 -16.87 7.23
N SER A 200 14.37 -16.14 6.35
CA SER A 200 14.77 -15.93 4.95
C SER A 200 16.11 -15.19 4.79
N TYR A 201 16.56 -14.48 5.84
CA TYR A 201 17.90 -13.85 5.87
C TYR A 201 19.06 -14.85 5.75
N ARG A 202 18.78 -16.13 6.08
CA ARG A 202 19.77 -17.23 5.93
C ARG A 202 20.04 -17.58 4.47
N ALA A 203 19.19 -17.13 3.53
CA ALA A 203 19.41 -17.27 2.10
C ALA A 203 20.58 -16.40 1.57
N GLY A 204 21.26 -15.65 2.45
CA GLY A 204 22.48 -14.94 2.16
C GLY A 204 22.31 -13.67 1.34
N ARG A 205 23.24 -13.46 0.38
CA ARG A 205 23.38 -12.22 -0.39
C ARG A 205 22.09 -11.77 -1.09
N ASN A 206 21.35 -12.70 -1.67
CA ASN A 206 20.11 -12.41 -2.41
C ASN A 206 19.01 -11.78 -1.53
N PHE A 207 18.96 -12.14 -0.25
CA PHE A 207 18.01 -11.54 0.69
C PHE A 207 18.37 -10.08 0.98
N TRP A 208 19.64 -9.78 1.21
CA TRP A 208 20.08 -8.42 1.56
C TRP A 208 20.00 -7.46 0.38
N GLU A 209 20.26 -7.93 -0.83
CA GLU A 209 20.03 -7.14 -2.06
C GLU A 209 18.54 -6.80 -2.21
N TYR A 210 17.65 -7.78 -2.03
CA TYR A 210 16.21 -7.56 -2.01
C TYR A 210 15.79 -6.58 -0.90
N ALA A 211 16.28 -6.77 0.32
CA ALA A 211 15.94 -5.92 1.46
C ALA A 211 16.36 -4.46 1.23
N THR A 212 17.51 -4.22 0.62
CA THR A 212 17.98 -2.88 0.28
C THR A 212 17.02 -2.18 -0.68
N VAL A 213 16.58 -2.87 -1.74
CA VAL A 213 15.61 -2.32 -2.70
C VAL A 213 14.26 -2.06 -2.05
N VAL A 214 13.74 -3.02 -1.28
CA VAL A 214 12.48 -2.87 -0.53
C VAL A 214 12.54 -1.70 0.45
N PHE A 215 13.72 -1.38 0.98
CA PHE A 215 13.89 -0.24 1.88
C PHE A 215 13.97 1.09 1.12
N LEU A 216 14.79 1.17 0.09
CA LEU A 216 15.10 2.43 -0.61
C LEU A 216 13.93 2.95 -1.46
N VAL A 217 13.28 2.08 -2.23
CA VAL A 217 12.23 2.50 -3.18
C VAL A 217 11.06 3.20 -2.49
N PRO A 218 10.48 2.69 -1.39
CA PRO A 218 9.42 3.39 -0.66
C PRO A 218 9.84 4.75 -0.12
N VAL A 219 11.07 4.88 0.38
CA VAL A 219 11.59 6.17 0.87
C VAL A 219 11.65 7.19 -0.26
N LEU A 220 12.17 6.79 -1.44
CA LEU A 220 12.22 7.64 -2.62
C LEU A 220 10.83 8.06 -3.11
N VAL A 221 9.87 7.13 -3.12
CA VAL A 221 8.47 7.42 -3.47
C VAL A 221 7.87 8.44 -2.51
N LEU A 222 8.05 8.27 -1.20
CA LEU A 222 7.56 9.25 -0.21
C LEU A 222 8.23 10.61 -0.36
N CYS A 223 9.54 10.66 -0.53
CA CYS A 223 10.27 11.91 -0.77
C CYS A 223 9.75 12.64 -2.02
N GLY A 224 9.52 11.91 -3.12
CA GLY A 224 8.95 12.44 -4.34
C GLY A 224 7.53 12.98 -4.14
N LEU A 225 6.65 12.22 -3.49
CA LEU A 225 5.29 12.66 -3.18
C LEU A 225 5.27 13.89 -2.26
N CYS A 226 6.12 13.90 -1.22
CA CYS A 226 6.26 15.06 -0.32
C CYS A 226 6.75 16.29 -1.08
N GLY A 227 7.71 16.14 -1.98
CA GLY A 227 8.20 17.22 -2.84
C GLY A 227 7.11 17.77 -3.75
N CYS A 228 6.37 16.89 -4.44
CA CYS A 228 5.24 17.28 -5.31
C CYS A 228 4.13 18.00 -4.54
N LEU A 229 3.73 17.47 -3.37
CA LEU A 229 2.70 18.09 -2.53
C LEU A 229 3.15 19.45 -1.98
N SER A 230 4.42 19.59 -1.59
CA SER A 230 4.97 20.85 -1.13
C SER A 230 5.04 21.90 -2.24
N ALA A 231 5.45 21.51 -3.45
CA ALA A 231 5.45 22.38 -4.63
C ALA A 231 4.03 22.82 -5.01
N TYR A 232 3.07 21.87 -5.01
CA TYR A 232 1.66 22.18 -5.26
C TYR A 232 1.08 23.15 -4.24
N ALA A 233 1.39 23.00 -2.95
CA ALA A 233 0.93 23.90 -1.89
C ALA A 233 1.52 25.33 -2.02
N GLN A 234 2.71 25.46 -2.63
CA GLN A 234 3.32 26.78 -2.92
C GLN A 234 2.65 27.46 -4.13
N LEU A 235 2.27 26.70 -5.14
CA LEU A 235 1.66 27.18 -6.38
C LEU A 235 0.18 27.56 -6.22
N THR A 236 -0.52 27.02 -5.21
CA THR A 236 -1.94 27.28 -4.94
C THR A 236 -2.12 28.09 -3.64
N PRO A 237 -2.10 29.44 -3.72
CA PRO A 237 -2.19 30.31 -2.52
C PRO A 237 -3.50 30.17 -1.73
N GLN A 238 -4.54 29.53 -2.31
CA GLN A 238 -5.83 29.28 -1.65
C GLN A 238 -5.74 28.25 -0.51
N PHE A 239 -4.65 27.49 -0.40
CA PHE A 239 -4.41 26.54 0.71
C PHE A 239 -3.70 27.16 1.90
N ARG A 240 -3.43 28.47 1.90
CA ARG A 240 -3.00 29.16 3.13
C ARG A 240 -4.15 29.08 4.12
N LEU A 241 -3.88 28.50 5.29
CA LEU A 241 -4.78 28.43 6.44
C LEU A 241 -5.56 29.75 6.55
N PRO A 242 -6.88 29.72 6.75
CA PRO A 242 -7.67 30.93 6.88
C PRO A 242 -7.06 31.77 8.02
N ALA A 243 -6.88 33.06 7.77
CA ALA A 243 -6.27 34.04 8.66
C ALA A 243 -6.89 34.07 10.09
N LYS A 244 -8.01 33.40 10.31
CA LYS A 244 -8.68 33.19 11.59
C LYS A 244 -7.84 32.39 12.59
N SER A 245 -7.04 31.41 12.15
CA SER A 245 -6.17 30.61 13.03
C SER A 245 -4.91 31.39 13.48
N GLN A 246 -4.41 32.29 12.62
CA GLN A 246 -3.29 33.16 13.01
C GLN A 246 -3.73 34.27 13.97
N ARG A 247 -4.95 34.75 13.86
CA ARG A 247 -5.49 35.77 14.77
C ARG A 247 -5.75 35.22 16.18
N THR A 248 -6.30 33.99 16.28
CA THR A 248 -6.47 33.33 17.60
C THR A 248 -5.15 32.97 18.24
N ALA A 249 -4.14 32.54 17.50
CA ALA A 249 -2.81 32.26 18.03
C ALA A 249 -2.09 33.55 18.48
N LYS A 250 -2.31 34.69 17.79
CA LYS A 250 -1.76 35.99 18.16
C LYS A 250 -2.44 36.58 19.40
N LEU A 251 -3.76 36.47 19.50
CA LEU A 251 -4.52 36.89 20.69
C LEU A 251 -4.18 36.07 21.93
N ALA A 252 -4.04 34.74 21.79
CA ALA A 252 -3.62 33.87 22.90
C ALA A 252 -2.19 34.21 23.38
N ARG A 253 -1.31 34.65 22.48
CA ARG A 253 0.07 35.06 22.81
C ARG A 253 0.12 36.45 23.50
N GLU A 254 -0.77 37.35 23.11
CA GLU A 254 -0.91 38.66 23.73
C GLU A 254 -1.54 38.58 25.13
N GLU A 255 -2.50 37.68 25.36
CA GLU A 255 -3.05 37.41 26.69
C GLU A 255 -2.01 36.79 27.63
N THR A 256 -1.20 35.83 27.16
CA THR A 256 -0.14 35.22 27.98
C THR A 256 0.93 36.25 28.40
N ASN A 257 1.26 37.19 27.52
CA ASN A 257 2.21 38.25 27.86
C ASN A 257 1.67 39.30 28.86
N LYS A 258 0.37 39.52 28.92
CA LYS A 258 -0.24 40.42 29.92
C LYS A 258 -0.22 39.85 31.34
N PHE A 259 -0.24 38.51 31.47
CA PHE A 259 -0.17 37.83 32.78
C PHE A 259 1.25 37.71 33.34
N VAL A 260 2.28 37.97 32.54
CA VAL A 260 3.71 37.90 32.99
C VAL A 260 4.25 39.28 33.45
N THR A 261 3.50 40.37 33.20
CA THR A 261 3.93 41.74 33.51
C THR A 261 3.14 42.40 34.63
N THR A 262 2.30 41.66 35.35
CA THR A 262 1.67 42.02 36.62
C THR A 262 2.16 41.12 37.73
#